data_413ea19d53e562b8f316ecc7f04ae4e7
#
_entry.id   413ea19d53e562b8f316ecc7f04ae4e7
#
_cell.length_a   1.000
_cell.length_b   1.000
_cell.length_c   1.000
_cell.angle_alpha   90.00
_cell.angle_beta   90.00
_cell.angle_gamma   90.00
#
_symmetry.space_group_name_H-M   'P 1'
#
loop_
_entity.id
_entity.type
_entity.pdbx_description
1 polymer ?
#
loop_
_entity_poly.entity_id
_entity_poly.type
_entity_poly.pdbx_seq_one_letter_code
_entity_poly.pdbx_strand_id
1 'polypeptide(L)'
;HFTILRPPEKTDGTPINELSLISFPTRELFEVKLNEFDLVILDRYRRRGVLPSAYLRNIVNYVARGGALLEAVGPSFAGPFSIYRTPLGRVLPGEPTGRIIAKRFRPTTTKLGLRHPVTAGLPGSDAAGAGAWGSWFRQIEVVVKQGQVLMRGAEDRPLLILDRFGDGRVAQINSDQIWLWARGFEGGGPQAELLRRLAHWLMKEPELEENDLRAVYRGDILAITRRDIGDVARAVDITGPDGKATTLDLERRRAGVFAGTLRVTQPGLYRVADGTRIFMTAVGALNPVELSDIRA
;
A
#
# COMPACT_ATOMS: atom_id res chain seq x y z
N HIS A 1 12.85 -9.40 10.07
CA HIS A 1 13.94 -8.54 10.59
C HIS A 1 13.65 -7.09 10.25
N PHE A 2 13.60 -6.23 11.28
CA PHE A 2 13.46 -4.78 11.09
C PHE A 2 14.84 -4.15 11.24
N THR A 3 15.31 -3.45 10.22
CA THR A 3 16.53 -2.66 10.32
C THR A 3 16.17 -1.19 10.12
N ILE A 4 16.36 -0.38 11.17
CA ILE A 4 16.08 1.06 11.12
C ILE A 4 17.39 1.80 11.03
N LEU A 5 17.63 2.46 9.88
CA LEU A 5 18.70 3.42 9.68
C LEU A 5 18.22 4.81 10.08
N ARG A 6 18.67 5.29 11.21
CA ARG A 6 18.47 6.69 11.61
C ARG A 6 19.82 7.42 11.60
N PRO A 7 19.98 8.50 10.82
CA PRO A 7 21.17 9.34 10.97
C PRO A 7 21.17 9.95 12.38
N PRO A 8 22.33 10.10 13.03
CA PRO A 8 22.43 10.78 14.31
C PRO A 8 21.92 12.23 14.19
N GLU A 9 21.11 12.69 15.15
CA GLU A 9 20.48 14.01 15.11
C GLU A 9 21.47 15.15 15.43
N LYS A 10 22.59 14.83 16.05
CA LYS A 10 23.67 15.77 16.36
C LYS A 10 24.90 15.49 15.48
N THR A 11 25.34 16.47 14.74
CA THR A 11 26.58 16.45 13.96
C THR A 11 27.53 17.47 14.58
N ASP A 12 28.29 17.04 15.55
CA ASP A 12 29.41 17.75 16.15
C ASP A 12 30.71 17.49 15.43
N GLY A 13 30.65 17.23 14.13
CA GLY A 13 31.83 17.01 13.28
C GLY A 13 32.45 15.62 13.36
N THR A 14 31.90 14.73 14.19
CA THR A 14 32.39 13.35 14.32
C THR A 14 32.06 12.54 13.05
N PRO A 15 33.02 11.87 12.41
CA PRO A 15 32.81 11.01 11.26
C PRO A 15 31.78 9.91 11.59
N ILE A 16 30.94 9.57 10.59
CA ILE A 16 29.86 8.58 10.77
C ILE A 16 30.39 7.20 11.18
N ASN A 17 31.60 6.85 10.76
CA ASN A 17 32.30 5.61 11.11
C ASN A 17 32.77 5.58 12.58
N GLU A 18 32.85 6.72 13.25
CA GLU A 18 33.22 6.82 14.68
C GLU A 18 32.02 6.88 15.61
N LEU A 19 30.80 7.12 15.06
CA LEU A 19 29.57 7.25 15.84
C LEU A 19 28.90 5.90 16.18
N SER A 20 29.35 4.81 15.59
CA SER A 20 28.85 3.47 15.93
C SER A 20 30.00 2.53 16.27
N LEU A 21 29.94 1.93 17.46
CA LEU A 21 30.82 0.85 17.90
C LEU A 21 30.73 -0.40 17.00
N ILE A 22 29.68 -0.48 16.15
CA ILE A 22 29.44 -1.54 15.18
C ILE A 22 29.24 -0.88 13.83
N SER A 23 30.11 -1.19 12.87
CA SER A 23 29.95 -0.76 11.48
C SER A 23 28.60 -1.24 10.95
N PHE A 24 27.78 -0.32 10.43
CA PHE A 24 26.49 -0.67 9.84
C PHE A 24 26.72 -1.61 8.63
N PRO A 25 26.11 -2.79 8.58
CA PRO A 25 26.38 -3.82 7.61
C PRO A 25 25.76 -3.51 6.23
N THR A 26 26.15 -2.38 5.62
CA THR A 26 25.58 -1.89 4.35
C THR A 26 25.69 -2.91 3.23
N ARG A 27 26.85 -3.58 3.12
CA ARG A 27 27.07 -4.61 2.10
C ARG A 27 26.13 -5.80 2.30
N GLU A 28 26.05 -6.28 3.52
CA GLU A 28 25.19 -7.42 3.87
C GLU A 28 23.74 -7.14 3.52
N LEU A 29 23.24 -5.96 3.89
CA LEU A 29 21.82 -5.59 3.70
C LEU A 29 21.46 -5.22 2.26
N PHE A 30 22.34 -4.49 1.55
CA PHE A 30 21.98 -3.90 0.25
C PHE A 30 22.65 -4.58 -0.96
N GLU A 31 23.50 -5.59 -0.72
CA GLU A 31 24.13 -6.39 -1.77
C GLU A 31 23.82 -7.88 -1.61
N VAL A 32 24.04 -8.45 -0.41
CA VAL A 32 23.92 -9.90 -0.19
C VAL A 32 22.48 -10.31 0.08
N LYS A 33 21.81 -9.66 1.04
CA LYS A 33 20.49 -10.07 1.57
C LYS A 33 19.32 -9.22 1.10
N LEU A 34 19.52 -8.28 0.20
CA LEU A 34 18.45 -7.37 -0.21
C LEU A 34 17.21 -8.11 -0.73
N ASN A 35 17.40 -9.23 -1.44
CA ASN A 35 16.30 -10.02 -2.00
C ASN A 35 15.58 -10.91 -0.96
N GLU A 36 16.07 -10.97 0.28
CA GLU A 36 15.43 -11.69 1.38
C GLU A 36 14.40 -10.78 2.13
N PHE A 37 14.38 -9.49 1.82
CA PHE A 37 13.43 -8.55 2.41
C PHE A 37 12.16 -8.44 1.55
N ASP A 38 11.03 -8.36 2.22
CA ASP A 38 9.73 -8.12 1.57
C ASP A 38 9.49 -6.63 1.30
N LEU A 39 10.07 -5.75 2.12
CA LEU A 39 9.86 -4.30 2.05
C LEU A 39 11.10 -3.54 2.52
N VAL A 40 11.52 -2.56 1.73
CA VAL A 40 12.52 -1.54 2.11
C VAL A 40 11.81 -0.24 2.45
N ILE A 41 12.10 0.32 3.61
CA ILE A 41 11.55 1.61 4.05
C ILE A 41 12.69 2.61 4.22
N LEU A 42 12.58 3.75 3.54
CA LEU A 42 13.47 4.89 3.70
C LEU A 42 12.68 6.02 4.39
N ASP A 43 12.96 6.25 5.66
CA ASP A 43 12.31 7.31 6.46
C ASP A 43 13.23 8.51 6.58
N ARG A 44 12.84 9.63 5.99
CA ARG A 44 13.56 10.91 5.98
C ARG A 44 15.03 10.75 5.58
N TYR A 45 15.32 9.80 4.68
CA TYR A 45 16.68 9.50 4.31
C TYR A 45 17.33 10.72 3.61
N ARG A 46 18.53 11.07 4.08
CA ARG A 46 19.38 12.10 3.49
C ARG A 46 20.64 11.46 2.93
N ARG A 47 20.99 11.81 1.70
CA ARG A 47 22.26 11.34 1.10
C ARG A 47 23.46 11.92 1.83
N ARG A 48 24.14 11.11 2.63
CA ARG A 48 25.36 11.47 3.39
C ARG A 48 26.51 10.50 3.12
N GLY A 49 26.48 9.72 2.04
CA GLY A 49 27.51 8.74 1.70
C GLY A 49 27.39 7.39 2.40
N VAL A 50 26.45 7.21 3.33
CA VAL A 50 26.22 5.92 4.02
C VAL A 50 25.83 4.81 3.03
N LEU A 51 24.96 5.14 2.06
CA LEU A 51 24.61 4.23 0.97
C LEU A 51 25.24 4.72 -0.35
N PRO A 52 26.29 4.08 -0.84
CA PRO A 52 26.85 4.32 -2.16
C PRO A 52 25.81 4.14 -3.27
N SER A 53 26.02 4.81 -4.40
CA SER A 53 25.10 4.73 -5.56
C SER A 53 24.91 3.31 -6.09
N ALA A 54 25.89 2.41 -5.86
CA ALA A 54 25.74 1.00 -6.21
C ALA A 54 24.61 0.32 -5.45
N TYR A 55 24.51 0.54 -4.13
CA TYR A 55 23.45 -0.05 -3.30
C TYR A 55 22.08 0.56 -3.62
N LEU A 56 22.05 1.85 -3.96
CA LEU A 56 20.81 2.49 -4.43
C LEU A 56 20.34 1.91 -5.78
N ARG A 57 21.26 1.54 -6.68
CA ARG A 57 20.92 0.77 -7.90
C ARG A 57 20.40 -0.61 -7.59
N ASN A 58 20.98 -1.29 -6.60
CA ASN A 58 20.48 -2.60 -6.16
C ASN A 58 19.04 -2.52 -5.68
N ILE A 59 18.66 -1.46 -4.92
CA ILE A 59 17.28 -1.22 -4.51
C ILE A 59 16.37 -1.01 -5.74
N VAL A 60 16.80 -0.24 -6.75
CA VAL A 60 16.03 -0.07 -8.01
C VAL A 60 15.79 -1.43 -8.68
N ASN A 61 16.82 -2.25 -8.79
CA ASN A 61 16.72 -3.58 -9.40
C ASN A 61 15.86 -4.54 -8.56
N TYR A 62 15.93 -4.44 -7.23
CA TYR A 62 15.10 -5.19 -6.30
C TYR A 62 13.61 -4.85 -6.52
N VAL A 63 13.27 -3.56 -6.58
CA VAL A 63 11.90 -3.12 -6.87
C VAL A 63 11.46 -3.60 -8.25
N ALA A 64 12.28 -3.40 -9.29
CA ALA A 64 11.93 -3.82 -10.65
C ALA A 64 11.61 -5.32 -10.76
N ARG A 65 12.25 -6.16 -9.93
CA ARG A 65 12.05 -7.62 -9.87
C ARG A 65 10.95 -8.08 -8.88
N GLY A 66 10.17 -7.16 -8.37
CA GLY A 66 9.02 -7.50 -7.54
C GLY A 66 9.09 -7.08 -6.08
N GLY A 67 10.19 -6.50 -5.64
CA GLY A 67 10.34 -5.97 -4.28
C GLY A 67 9.49 -4.72 -4.01
N ALA A 68 9.45 -4.29 -2.76
CA ALA A 68 8.65 -3.16 -2.31
C ALA A 68 9.49 -2.04 -1.70
N LEU A 69 9.13 -0.79 -1.99
CA LEU A 69 9.79 0.39 -1.46
C LEU A 69 8.77 1.38 -0.89
N LEU A 70 8.97 1.81 0.35
CA LEU A 70 8.28 2.95 0.95
C LEU A 70 9.30 4.08 1.18
N GLU A 71 9.06 5.22 0.57
CA GLU A 71 9.79 6.47 0.84
C GLU A 71 8.90 7.41 1.65
N ALA A 72 9.25 7.66 2.90
CA ALA A 72 8.65 8.71 3.74
C ALA A 72 9.59 9.92 3.72
N VAL A 73 9.25 10.92 2.91
CA VAL A 73 10.17 12.03 2.65
C VAL A 73 10.23 13.03 3.79
N GLY A 74 11.44 13.55 4.05
CA GLY A 74 11.66 14.68 4.93
C GLY A 74 12.16 15.93 4.17
N PRO A 75 12.49 17.02 4.87
CA PRO A 75 12.94 18.29 4.25
C PRO A 75 14.12 18.15 3.30
N SER A 76 15.02 17.18 3.54
CA SER A 76 16.17 16.92 2.67
C SER A 76 15.79 16.47 1.27
N PHE A 77 14.56 15.94 1.09
CA PHE A 77 14.07 15.52 -0.21
C PHE A 77 13.90 16.69 -1.19
N ALA A 78 13.59 17.89 -0.70
CA ALA A 78 13.49 19.10 -1.52
C ALA A 78 14.86 19.66 -1.94
N GLY A 79 15.94 19.27 -1.25
CA GLY A 79 17.24 19.90 -1.41
C GLY A 79 18.23 19.14 -2.32
N PRO A 80 19.48 19.62 -2.37
CA PRO A 80 20.53 19.02 -3.20
C PRO A 80 20.94 17.62 -2.73
N PHE A 81 20.68 17.28 -1.48
CA PHE A 81 20.93 15.95 -0.89
C PHE A 81 19.73 14.99 -1.01
N SER A 82 18.77 15.34 -1.88
CA SER A 82 17.63 14.49 -2.15
C SER A 82 18.05 13.12 -2.68
N ILE A 83 17.42 12.08 -2.16
CA ILE A 83 17.58 10.73 -2.68
C ILE A 83 17.00 10.60 -4.10
N TYR A 84 16.06 11.45 -4.49
CA TYR A 84 15.55 11.54 -5.85
C TYR A 84 16.65 11.82 -6.89
N ARG A 85 17.73 12.54 -6.49
CA ARG A 85 18.91 12.84 -7.33
C ARG A 85 19.93 11.69 -7.38
N THR A 86 19.47 10.48 -7.12
CA THR A 86 20.24 9.23 -7.17
C THR A 86 19.53 8.25 -8.11
N PRO A 87 20.06 7.05 -8.35
CA PRO A 87 19.36 6.04 -9.13
C PRO A 87 17.92 5.76 -8.67
N LEU A 88 17.61 5.96 -7.38
CA LEU A 88 16.24 5.78 -6.83
C LEU A 88 15.21 6.73 -7.42
N GLY A 89 15.59 7.89 -7.95
CA GLY A 89 14.67 8.79 -8.65
C GLY A 89 13.92 8.15 -9.82
N ARG A 90 14.44 7.04 -10.37
CA ARG A 90 13.78 6.29 -11.46
C ARG A 90 12.51 5.54 -11.01
N VAL A 91 12.45 5.18 -9.72
CA VAL A 91 11.34 4.40 -9.15
C VAL A 91 10.43 5.24 -8.28
N LEU A 92 10.86 6.43 -7.86
CA LEU A 92 10.06 7.31 -7.01
C LEU A 92 9.02 8.06 -7.85
N PRO A 93 7.73 7.99 -7.51
CA PRO A 93 6.66 8.55 -8.33
C PRO A 93 6.55 10.07 -8.28
N GLY A 94 7.08 10.71 -7.24
CA GLY A 94 7.03 12.17 -7.04
C GLY A 94 8.41 12.81 -7.09
N GLU A 95 8.62 13.72 -8.07
CA GLU A 95 9.83 14.54 -8.20
C GLU A 95 9.74 15.79 -7.34
N PRO A 96 10.71 16.10 -6.47
CA PRO A 96 10.68 17.30 -5.65
C PRO A 96 10.86 18.58 -6.49
N THR A 97 10.02 19.59 -6.23
CA THR A 97 10.13 20.92 -6.86
C THR A 97 11.20 21.81 -6.23
N GLY A 98 11.72 21.42 -5.07
CA GLY A 98 12.59 22.25 -4.24
C GLY A 98 11.84 23.02 -3.15
N ARG A 99 10.51 23.04 -3.17
CA ARG A 99 9.68 23.79 -2.22
C ARG A 99 9.24 22.91 -1.05
N ILE A 100 9.34 23.50 0.15
CA ILE A 100 8.77 22.95 1.39
C ILE A 100 7.61 23.84 1.79
N ILE A 101 6.41 23.27 1.90
CA ILE A 101 5.21 23.97 2.32
C ILE A 101 5.11 23.85 3.84
N ALA A 102 5.47 24.92 4.55
CA ALA A 102 5.36 25.02 6.01
C ALA A 102 4.04 25.71 6.39
N LYS A 103 2.92 24.96 6.25
CA LYS A 103 1.56 25.46 6.49
C LYS A 103 0.73 24.38 7.15
N ARG A 104 -0.16 24.77 8.08
CA ARG A 104 -1.14 23.87 8.66
C ARG A 104 -2.11 23.38 7.61
N PHE A 105 -2.33 22.08 7.56
CA PHE A 105 -3.32 21.44 6.69
C PHE A 105 -3.83 20.14 7.32
N ARG A 106 -4.98 19.69 6.88
CA ARG A 106 -5.50 18.36 7.19
C ARG A 106 -5.39 17.48 5.95
N PRO A 107 -4.77 16.29 6.04
CA PRO A 107 -4.78 15.35 4.94
C PRO A 107 -6.18 14.95 4.51
N THR A 108 -6.41 14.83 3.21
CA THR A 108 -7.68 14.41 2.62
C THR A 108 -7.47 13.26 1.66
N THR A 109 -8.48 12.43 1.49
CA THR A 109 -8.46 11.31 0.54
C THR A 109 -9.00 11.77 -0.81
N THR A 110 -8.33 11.44 -1.91
CA THR A 110 -8.80 11.74 -3.27
C THR A 110 -9.99 10.87 -3.67
N LYS A 111 -10.67 11.22 -4.76
CA LYS A 111 -11.73 10.37 -5.34
C LYS A 111 -11.23 8.96 -5.66
N LEU A 112 -9.98 8.83 -6.11
CA LEU A 112 -9.34 7.54 -6.34
C LEU A 112 -9.05 6.83 -5.01
N GLY A 113 -8.52 7.57 -4.02
CA GLY A 113 -8.22 7.04 -2.69
C GLY A 113 -9.46 6.52 -1.95
N LEU A 114 -10.66 7.08 -2.21
CA LEU A 114 -11.91 6.55 -1.66
C LEU A 114 -12.24 5.14 -2.17
N ARG A 115 -11.67 4.74 -3.31
CA ARG A 115 -11.87 3.42 -3.93
C ARG A 115 -10.69 2.48 -3.72
N HIS A 116 -9.51 3.04 -3.45
CA HIS A 116 -8.29 2.25 -3.28
C HIS A 116 -8.26 1.59 -1.89
N PRO A 117 -7.99 0.28 -1.78
CA PRO A 117 -8.08 -0.45 -0.50
C PRO A 117 -7.15 0.09 0.59
N VAL A 118 -6.05 0.73 0.24
CA VAL A 118 -5.13 1.34 1.20
C VAL A 118 -5.79 2.49 1.96
N THR A 119 -6.59 3.33 1.30
CA THR A 119 -7.15 4.56 1.89
C THR A 119 -8.67 4.58 2.01
N ALA A 120 -9.38 3.65 1.36
CA ALA A 120 -10.83 3.58 1.44
C ALA A 120 -11.32 3.25 2.85
N GLY A 121 -12.20 4.09 3.40
CA GLY A 121 -12.80 3.86 4.71
C GLY A 121 -11.76 3.80 5.85
N LEU A 122 -10.73 4.64 5.80
CA LEU A 122 -9.83 4.81 6.94
C LEU A 122 -10.62 5.32 8.16
N PRO A 123 -10.30 4.86 9.37
CA PRO A 123 -10.99 5.32 10.59
C PRO A 123 -11.02 6.84 10.69
N GLY A 124 -12.18 7.40 10.99
CA GLY A 124 -12.40 8.85 11.10
C GLY A 124 -12.55 9.59 9.77
N SER A 125 -12.59 8.90 8.61
CA SER A 125 -12.93 9.51 7.33
C SER A 125 -14.46 9.54 7.14
N ASP A 126 -14.96 10.62 6.54
CA ASP A 126 -16.33 10.68 6.02
C ASP A 126 -16.43 10.11 4.59
N ALA A 127 -17.63 10.09 4.03
CA ALA A 127 -17.90 9.61 2.68
C ALA A 127 -17.22 10.46 1.59
N ALA A 128 -16.85 11.70 1.89
CA ALA A 128 -16.16 12.62 0.97
C ALA A 128 -14.63 12.52 1.07
N GLY A 129 -14.11 11.71 2.02
CA GLY A 129 -12.68 11.55 2.25
C GLY A 129 -12.05 12.65 3.09
N ALA A 130 -12.85 13.59 3.61
CA ALA A 130 -12.42 14.52 4.62
C ALA A 130 -12.51 13.82 5.98
N GLY A 131 -11.39 13.65 6.65
CA GLY A 131 -11.36 13.06 7.98
C GLY A 131 -11.40 14.10 9.08
N ALA A 132 -11.97 13.74 10.24
CA ALA A 132 -11.77 14.48 11.48
C ALA A 132 -10.33 14.28 12.01
N TRP A 133 -9.36 14.19 11.11
CA TRP A 133 -7.97 13.89 11.45
C TRP A 133 -7.22 15.14 11.88
N GLY A 134 -6.26 14.95 12.79
CA GLY A 134 -5.36 16.01 13.24
C GLY A 134 -4.51 16.60 12.10
N SER A 135 -4.17 17.86 12.27
CA SER A 135 -3.41 18.63 11.26
C SER A 135 -1.94 18.24 11.21
N TRP A 136 -1.37 18.42 10.03
CA TRP A 136 0.07 18.43 9.77
C TRP A 136 0.52 19.85 9.41
N PHE A 137 1.83 20.13 9.47
CA PHE A 137 2.37 21.49 9.33
C PHE A 137 3.48 21.61 8.30
N ARG A 138 3.86 20.48 7.68
CA ARG A 138 4.92 20.46 6.69
C ARG A 138 4.65 19.41 5.63
N GLN A 139 4.79 19.81 4.38
CA GLN A 139 4.73 18.93 3.23
C GLN A 139 5.84 19.30 2.24
N ILE A 140 6.43 18.29 1.62
CA ILE A 140 7.36 18.47 0.51
C ILE A 140 6.54 18.52 -0.78
N GLU A 141 6.69 19.60 -1.52
CA GLU A 141 6.01 19.73 -2.81
C GLU A 141 6.69 18.87 -3.85
N VAL A 142 5.88 18.08 -4.55
CA VAL A 142 6.33 17.21 -5.63
C VAL A 142 5.45 17.35 -6.86
N VAL A 143 6.06 17.12 -8.04
CA VAL A 143 5.35 16.87 -9.29
C VAL A 143 5.24 15.36 -9.46
N VAL A 144 4.02 14.87 -9.69
CA VAL A 144 3.78 13.45 -9.95
C VAL A 144 4.27 13.14 -11.36
N LYS A 145 5.21 12.21 -11.48
CA LYS A 145 5.72 11.71 -12.76
C LYS A 145 4.98 10.46 -13.21
N GLN A 146 4.61 9.64 -12.24
CA GLN A 146 3.93 8.37 -12.46
C GLN A 146 3.14 7.99 -11.21
N GLY A 147 2.31 6.96 -11.30
CA GLY A 147 1.54 6.45 -10.18
C GLY A 147 0.24 7.19 -9.90
N GLN A 148 -0.35 6.88 -8.79
CA GLN A 148 -1.70 7.27 -8.38
C GLN A 148 -1.67 8.05 -7.08
N VAL A 149 -2.27 9.25 -7.07
CA VAL A 149 -2.40 10.08 -5.87
C VAL A 149 -3.62 9.62 -5.08
N LEU A 150 -3.39 9.07 -3.89
CA LEU A 150 -4.46 8.61 -3.01
C LEU A 150 -4.85 9.63 -1.94
N MET A 151 -3.90 10.45 -1.50
CA MET A 151 -4.15 11.51 -0.52
C MET A 151 -3.53 12.83 -0.97
N ARG A 152 -4.16 13.92 -0.55
CA ARG A 152 -3.69 15.29 -0.74
C ARG A 152 -3.52 15.99 0.60
N GLY A 153 -2.70 17.02 0.60
CA GLY A 153 -2.40 17.80 1.79
C GLY A 153 -2.43 19.30 1.53
N ALA A 154 -1.39 19.99 1.98
CA ALA A 154 -1.28 21.44 1.84
C ALA A 154 -1.46 21.89 0.38
N GLU A 155 -2.27 22.92 0.17
CA GLU A 155 -2.52 23.52 -1.15
C GLU A 155 -2.98 22.48 -2.20
N ASP A 156 -3.70 21.48 -1.75
CA ASP A 156 -4.18 20.36 -2.59
C ASP A 156 -3.05 19.58 -3.31
N ARG A 157 -1.81 19.63 -2.77
CA ARG A 157 -0.66 18.94 -3.34
C ARG A 157 -0.66 17.45 -2.98
N PRO A 158 -0.08 16.59 -3.84
CA PRO A 158 0.02 15.16 -3.61
C PRO A 158 0.73 14.82 -2.28
N LEU A 159 0.07 14.09 -1.39
CA LEU A 159 0.60 13.70 -0.09
C LEU A 159 1.02 12.22 -0.07
N LEU A 160 0.17 11.33 -0.56
CA LEU A 160 0.46 9.91 -0.72
C LEU A 160 0.31 9.52 -2.18
N ILE A 161 1.37 8.95 -2.74
CA ILE A 161 1.41 8.46 -4.11
C ILE A 161 1.80 6.99 -4.08
N LEU A 162 1.06 6.16 -4.79
CA LEU A 162 1.38 4.76 -5.02
C LEU A 162 1.70 4.51 -6.48
N ASP A 163 2.64 3.61 -6.73
CA ASP A 163 3.04 3.25 -8.09
C ASP A 163 3.46 1.78 -8.20
N ARG A 164 3.49 1.29 -9.42
CA ARG A 164 4.02 -0.02 -9.80
C ARG A 164 5.21 0.19 -10.72
N PHE A 165 6.35 -0.38 -10.36
CA PHE A 165 7.57 -0.27 -11.14
C PHE A 165 8.12 -1.67 -11.45
N GLY A 166 8.09 -2.05 -12.74
CA GLY A 166 8.30 -3.44 -13.12
C GLY A 166 7.28 -4.34 -12.43
N ASP A 167 7.76 -5.39 -11.78
CA ASP A 167 6.91 -6.29 -10.99
C ASP A 167 6.73 -5.82 -9.53
N GLY A 168 7.40 -4.74 -9.12
CA GLY A 168 7.40 -4.22 -7.76
C GLY A 168 6.40 -3.12 -7.49
N ARG A 169 6.38 -2.65 -6.23
CA ARG A 169 5.48 -1.61 -5.75
C ARG A 169 6.24 -0.54 -4.99
N VAL A 170 5.83 0.70 -5.19
CA VAL A 170 6.42 1.87 -4.55
C VAL A 170 5.34 2.72 -3.92
N ALA A 171 5.61 3.20 -2.72
CA ALA A 171 4.80 4.21 -2.06
C ALA A 171 5.67 5.40 -1.66
N GLN A 172 5.16 6.60 -1.83
CA GLN A 172 5.82 7.84 -1.44
C GLN A 172 4.87 8.69 -0.60
N ILE A 173 5.28 8.98 0.64
CA ILE A 173 4.56 9.90 1.55
C ILE A 173 5.33 11.22 1.57
N ASN A 174 4.72 12.30 1.11
CA ASN A 174 5.37 13.60 0.92
C ASN A 174 5.35 14.49 2.18
N SER A 175 5.48 13.86 3.34
CA SER A 175 5.61 14.52 4.64
C SER A 175 6.24 13.57 5.65
N ASP A 176 6.97 14.12 6.60
CA ASP A 176 7.53 13.41 7.73
C ASP A 176 6.68 13.57 9.01
N GLN A 177 5.41 13.96 8.89
CA GLN A 177 4.59 14.33 10.05
C GLN A 177 3.48 13.33 10.40
N ILE A 178 3.43 12.18 9.77
CA ILE A 178 2.45 11.13 10.06
C ILE A 178 2.44 10.70 11.55
N TRP A 179 3.57 10.87 12.24
CA TRP A 179 3.71 10.56 13.67
C TRP A 179 2.83 11.43 14.58
N LEU A 180 2.41 12.65 14.13
CA LEU A 180 1.48 13.50 14.86
C LEU A 180 0.14 12.79 15.12
N TRP A 181 -0.30 11.99 14.18
CA TRP A 181 -1.50 11.18 14.33
C TRP A 181 -1.35 10.12 15.41
N ALA A 182 -0.18 9.46 15.48
CA ALA A 182 0.09 8.47 16.54
C ALA A 182 0.16 9.11 17.94
N ARG A 183 0.54 10.38 18.03
CA ARG A 183 0.59 11.14 19.28
C ARG A 183 -0.77 11.71 19.71
N GLY A 184 -1.82 11.48 18.93
CA GLY A 184 -3.16 12.00 19.23
C GLY A 184 -3.29 13.51 19.04
N PHE A 185 -2.36 14.16 18.31
CA PHE A 185 -2.40 15.60 18.10
C PHE A 185 -3.70 16.00 17.38
N GLU A 186 -4.44 16.96 17.94
CA GLU A 186 -5.77 17.41 17.45
C GLU A 186 -6.74 16.24 17.17
N GLY A 187 -6.77 15.24 18.04
CA GLY A 187 -7.59 14.04 17.87
C GLY A 187 -6.88 12.89 17.15
N GLY A 188 -5.64 13.11 16.68
CA GLY A 188 -4.88 12.06 16.01
C GLY A 188 -5.37 11.74 14.61
N GLY A 189 -5.13 10.52 14.16
CA GLY A 189 -5.56 10.05 12.84
C GLY A 189 -5.21 8.56 12.63
N PRO A 190 -5.55 7.99 11.48
CA PRO A 190 -5.46 6.55 11.24
C PRO A 190 -4.03 6.11 10.86
N GLN A 191 -2.99 6.61 11.53
CA GLN A 191 -1.59 6.31 11.22
C GLN A 191 -1.30 4.81 11.17
N ALA A 192 -1.66 4.10 12.24
CA ALA A 192 -1.36 2.66 12.33
C ALA A 192 -2.07 1.87 11.22
N GLU A 193 -3.34 2.15 10.98
CA GLU A 193 -4.13 1.47 9.96
C GLU A 193 -3.66 1.81 8.55
N LEU A 194 -3.35 3.09 8.29
CA LEU A 194 -2.80 3.52 7.00
C LEU A 194 -1.45 2.83 6.71
N LEU A 195 -0.53 2.84 7.66
CA LEU A 195 0.79 2.21 7.49
C LEU A 195 0.68 0.69 7.37
N ARG A 196 -0.23 0.05 8.14
CA ARG A 196 -0.50 -1.38 8.02
C ARG A 196 -0.97 -1.73 6.61
N ARG A 197 -2.02 -1.05 6.11
CA ARG A 197 -2.55 -1.31 4.76
C ARG A 197 -1.52 -0.99 3.69
N LEU A 198 -0.75 0.06 3.87
CA LEU A 198 0.30 0.46 2.94
C LEU A 198 1.40 -0.61 2.84
N ALA A 199 1.87 -1.14 3.98
CA ALA A 199 2.85 -2.22 4.02
C ALA A 199 2.30 -3.51 3.37
N HIS A 200 1.08 -3.91 3.70
CA HIS A 200 0.44 -5.09 3.12
C HIS A 200 0.21 -4.94 1.60
N TRP A 201 -0.20 -3.75 1.14
CA TRP A 201 -0.32 -3.49 -0.30
C TRP A 201 1.04 -3.59 -0.99
N LEU A 202 2.09 -2.99 -0.41
CA LEU A 202 3.46 -3.05 -0.92
C LEU A 202 3.95 -4.50 -1.02
N MET A 203 3.67 -5.34 -0.04
CA MET A 203 4.01 -6.76 0.00
C MET A 203 3.07 -7.64 -0.85
N LYS A 204 2.16 -7.03 -1.63
CA LYS A 204 1.23 -7.70 -2.55
C LYS A 204 0.22 -8.63 -1.87
N GLU A 205 -0.20 -8.28 -0.66
CA GLU A 205 -1.26 -9.02 0.01
C GLU A 205 -2.55 -8.99 -0.84
N PRO A 206 -3.14 -10.16 -1.15
CA PRO A 206 -4.29 -10.25 -2.06
C PRO A 206 -5.51 -9.46 -1.61
N GLU A 207 -5.66 -9.22 -0.30
CA GLU A 207 -6.78 -8.47 0.25
C GLU A 207 -6.74 -6.98 -0.08
N LEU A 208 -5.59 -6.46 -0.47
CA LEU A 208 -5.36 -5.07 -0.80
C LEU A 208 -5.15 -4.82 -2.31
N GLU A 209 -5.45 -5.80 -3.16
CA GLU A 209 -5.49 -5.57 -4.61
C GLU A 209 -6.60 -4.59 -4.99
N GLU A 210 -6.30 -3.66 -5.89
CA GLU A 210 -7.23 -2.60 -6.34
C GLU A 210 -8.40 -3.18 -7.13
N ASN A 211 -8.12 -4.24 -7.89
CA ASN A 211 -9.10 -4.98 -8.65
C ASN A 211 -9.10 -6.42 -8.16
N ASP A 212 -10.20 -6.84 -7.55
CA ASP A 212 -10.31 -8.16 -6.93
C ASP A 212 -11.72 -8.73 -7.13
N LEU A 213 -11.81 -10.04 -7.31
CA LEU A 213 -13.07 -10.78 -7.38
C LEU A 213 -12.98 -11.93 -6.40
N ARG A 214 -13.93 -11.99 -5.47
CA ARG A 214 -13.99 -13.03 -4.44
C ARG A 214 -15.39 -13.60 -4.32
N ALA A 215 -15.45 -14.86 -3.94
CA ALA A 215 -16.69 -15.52 -3.59
C ALA A 215 -16.47 -16.34 -2.31
N VAL A 216 -17.36 -16.17 -1.34
CA VAL A 216 -17.31 -16.86 -0.05
C VAL A 216 -18.63 -17.59 0.15
N TYR A 217 -18.55 -18.91 0.35
CA TYR A 217 -19.70 -19.74 0.67
C TYR A 217 -19.96 -19.78 2.17
N ARG A 218 -21.21 -19.51 2.57
CA ARG A 218 -21.67 -19.62 3.95
C ARG A 218 -23.10 -20.13 3.98
N GLY A 219 -23.30 -21.28 4.62
CA GLY A 219 -24.63 -21.91 4.68
C GLY A 219 -25.08 -22.39 3.29
N ASP A 220 -26.04 -21.74 2.69
CA ASP A 220 -26.55 -21.98 1.33
C ASP A 220 -26.34 -20.78 0.39
N ILE A 221 -25.55 -19.79 0.85
CA ILE A 221 -25.34 -18.53 0.13
C ILE A 221 -23.89 -18.44 -0.34
N LEU A 222 -23.71 -18.15 -1.62
CA LEU A 222 -22.46 -17.71 -2.22
C LEU A 222 -22.47 -16.18 -2.26
N ALA A 223 -21.72 -15.55 -1.38
CA ALA A 223 -21.52 -14.10 -1.33
C ALA A 223 -20.36 -13.70 -2.23
N ILE A 224 -20.63 -12.89 -3.24
CA ILE A 224 -19.65 -12.44 -4.22
C ILE A 224 -19.34 -10.96 -3.97
N THR A 225 -18.06 -10.64 -3.96
CA THR A 225 -17.56 -9.26 -3.83
C THR A 225 -16.61 -8.96 -4.97
N ARG A 226 -16.85 -7.87 -5.67
CA ARG A 226 -16.01 -7.33 -6.73
C ARG A 226 -15.47 -5.96 -6.31
N ARG A 227 -14.16 -5.82 -6.29
CA ARG A 227 -13.51 -4.51 -6.14
C ARG A 227 -13.02 -4.05 -7.50
N ASP A 228 -13.33 -2.80 -7.86
CA ASP A 228 -12.91 -2.19 -9.11
C ASP A 228 -12.55 -0.72 -8.86
N ILE A 229 -11.27 -0.40 -9.02
CA ILE A 229 -10.77 0.97 -8.85
C ILE A 229 -11.35 1.94 -9.91
N GLY A 230 -11.75 1.43 -11.08
CA GLY A 230 -12.46 2.17 -12.11
C GLY A 230 -13.90 2.51 -11.73
N ASP A 231 -14.43 1.88 -10.67
CA ASP A 231 -15.80 2.06 -10.17
C ASP A 231 -16.88 1.69 -11.19
N VAL A 232 -16.60 0.69 -12.03
CA VAL A 232 -17.52 0.19 -13.05
C VAL A 232 -18.22 -1.06 -12.53
N ALA A 233 -19.55 -1.00 -12.44
CA ALA A 233 -20.37 -2.17 -12.14
C ALA A 233 -20.29 -3.17 -13.30
N ARG A 234 -20.11 -4.43 -12.96
CA ARG A 234 -20.09 -5.54 -13.92
C ARG A 234 -20.92 -6.69 -13.38
N ALA A 235 -21.66 -7.35 -14.26
CA ALA A 235 -22.24 -8.64 -13.95
C ALA A 235 -21.12 -9.69 -13.83
N VAL A 236 -21.37 -10.73 -13.09
CA VAL A 236 -20.49 -11.89 -12.95
C VAL A 236 -21.21 -13.15 -13.43
N ASP A 237 -20.50 -14.00 -14.14
CA ASP A 237 -20.98 -15.31 -14.54
C ASP A 237 -20.50 -16.35 -13.53
N ILE A 238 -21.45 -17.10 -13.00
CA ILE A 238 -21.22 -18.15 -11.99
C ILE A 238 -21.52 -19.48 -12.65
N THR A 239 -20.51 -20.32 -12.83
CA THR A 239 -20.66 -21.67 -13.36
C THR A 239 -20.59 -22.67 -12.23
N GLY A 240 -21.65 -23.45 -12.05
CA GLY A 240 -21.75 -24.50 -11.06
C GLY A 240 -21.08 -25.83 -11.46
N PRO A 241 -21.08 -26.82 -10.58
CA PRO A 241 -20.49 -28.13 -10.85
C PRO A 241 -21.22 -28.90 -11.96
N ASP A 242 -22.49 -28.57 -12.27
CA ASP A 242 -23.27 -29.10 -13.37
C ASP A 242 -22.96 -28.44 -14.74
N GLY A 243 -22.02 -27.50 -14.77
CA GLY A 243 -21.64 -26.75 -15.97
C GLY A 243 -22.61 -25.64 -16.35
N LYS A 244 -23.72 -25.43 -15.63
CA LYS A 244 -24.65 -24.33 -15.91
C LYS A 244 -24.08 -23.02 -15.44
N ALA A 245 -24.20 -22.01 -16.30
CA ALA A 245 -23.83 -20.65 -15.98
C ALA A 245 -25.06 -19.82 -15.60
N THR A 246 -24.93 -19.03 -14.55
CA THR A 246 -25.90 -18.03 -14.09
C THR A 246 -25.23 -16.69 -14.01
N THR A 247 -25.80 -15.67 -14.64
CA THR A 247 -25.30 -14.29 -14.56
C THR A 247 -25.95 -13.60 -13.38
N LEU A 248 -25.13 -12.93 -12.57
CA LEU A 248 -25.54 -12.14 -11.40
C LEU A 248 -25.08 -10.71 -11.54
N ASP A 249 -26.04 -9.77 -11.48
CA ASP A 249 -25.72 -8.34 -11.37
C ASP A 249 -25.29 -8.01 -9.97
N LEU A 250 -24.17 -7.28 -9.85
CA LEU A 250 -23.64 -6.85 -8.57
C LEU A 250 -24.12 -5.43 -8.23
N GLU A 251 -24.61 -5.25 -7.01
CA GLU A 251 -25.02 -3.96 -6.50
C GLU A 251 -23.85 -3.20 -5.89
N ARG A 252 -23.83 -1.88 -6.09
CA ARG A 252 -22.85 -1.01 -5.45
C ARG A 252 -23.08 -0.98 -3.93
N ARG A 253 -22.08 -1.33 -3.14
CA ARG A 253 -22.08 -1.23 -1.67
C ARG A 253 -21.41 0.06 -1.20
N ARG A 254 -20.31 0.43 -1.84
CA ARG A 254 -19.57 1.68 -1.64
C ARG A 254 -18.73 1.98 -2.88
N ALA A 255 -18.05 3.14 -2.91
CA ALA A 255 -17.16 3.50 -4.01
C ALA A 255 -16.15 2.37 -4.30
N GLY A 256 -16.11 1.89 -5.54
CA GLY A 256 -15.22 0.83 -5.99
C GLY A 256 -15.51 -0.57 -5.45
N VAL A 257 -16.65 -0.80 -4.74
CA VAL A 257 -17.01 -2.12 -4.21
C VAL A 257 -18.43 -2.48 -4.58
N PHE A 258 -18.58 -3.61 -5.26
CA PHE A 258 -19.83 -4.19 -5.70
C PHE A 258 -20.01 -5.56 -5.06
N ALA A 259 -21.22 -5.94 -4.70
CA ALA A 259 -21.50 -7.23 -4.10
C ALA A 259 -22.88 -7.77 -4.54
N GLY A 260 -22.98 -9.10 -4.54
CA GLY A 260 -24.20 -9.83 -4.79
C GLY A 260 -24.18 -11.16 -4.06
N THR A 261 -25.34 -11.80 -3.99
CA THR A 261 -25.49 -13.11 -3.37
C THR A 261 -26.26 -14.04 -4.28
N LEU A 262 -25.85 -15.31 -4.35
CA LEU A 262 -26.56 -16.36 -5.05
C LEU A 262 -26.79 -17.52 -4.09
N ARG A 263 -28.04 -18.02 -4.04
CA ARG A 263 -28.31 -19.24 -3.31
C ARG A 263 -27.81 -20.44 -4.11
N VAL A 264 -27.01 -21.30 -3.47
CA VAL A 264 -26.40 -22.47 -4.08
C VAL A 264 -26.63 -23.68 -3.17
N THR A 265 -27.15 -24.77 -3.75
CA THR A 265 -27.52 -25.96 -2.99
C THR A 265 -26.68 -27.18 -3.41
N GLN A 266 -26.05 -27.13 -4.58
CA GLN A 266 -25.29 -28.25 -5.10
C GLN A 266 -23.84 -28.16 -4.63
N PRO A 267 -23.30 -29.17 -3.92
CA PRO A 267 -21.90 -29.21 -3.55
C PRO A 267 -21.00 -29.36 -4.78
N GLY A 268 -19.82 -28.70 -4.73
CA GLY A 268 -18.83 -28.79 -5.79
C GLY A 268 -18.05 -27.52 -5.99
N LEU A 269 -17.31 -27.43 -7.08
CA LEU A 269 -16.53 -26.27 -7.46
C LEU A 269 -17.39 -25.29 -8.25
N TYR A 270 -17.36 -24.03 -7.83
CA TYR A 270 -18.00 -22.92 -8.52
C TYR A 270 -16.93 -21.99 -9.09
N ARG A 271 -17.11 -21.63 -10.36
CA ARG A 271 -16.28 -20.66 -11.06
C ARG A 271 -17.05 -19.36 -11.18
N VAL A 272 -16.49 -18.29 -10.65
CA VAL A 272 -17.04 -16.93 -10.75
C VAL A 272 -16.13 -16.10 -11.66
N ALA A 273 -16.68 -15.45 -12.67
CA ALA A 273 -15.91 -14.67 -13.65
C ALA A 273 -16.60 -13.36 -14.00
N ASP A 274 -15.83 -12.27 -14.20
CA ASP A 274 -16.32 -10.95 -14.64
C ASP A 274 -15.80 -10.56 -16.06
N GLY A 275 -15.36 -11.55 -16.83
CA GLY A 275 -14.74 -11.35 -18.14
C GLY A 275 -13.24 -11.01 -18.08
N THR A 276 -12.76 -10.45 -16.97
CA THR A 276 -11.35 -10.08 -16.79
C THR A 276 -10.66 -10.92 -15.71
N ARG A 277 -11.42 -11.41 -14.73
CA ARG A 277 -10.93 -12.20 -13.60
C ARG A 277 -11.77 -13.45 -13.39
N ILE A 278 -11.14 -14.44 -12.83
CA ILE A 278 -11.77 -15.71 -12.48
C ILE A 278 -11.43 -16.00 -11.02
N PHE A 279 -12.44 -16.39 -10.26
CA PHE A 279 -12.29 -16.90 -8.91
C PHE A 279 -12.94 -18.27 -8.79
N MET A 280 -12.27 -19.20 -8.13
CA MET A 280 -12.79 -20.54 -7.86
C MET A 280 -13.07 -20.69 -6.38
N THR A 281 -14.23 -21.23 -6.04
CA THR A 281 -14.60 -21.50 -4.65
C THR A 281 -15.27 -22.87 -4.54
N ALA A 282 -15.06 -23.54 -3.41
CA ALA A 282 -15.75 -24.78 -3.09
C ALA A 282 -17.02 -24.49 -2.30
N VAL A 283 -18.10 -25.20 -2.64
CA VAL A 283 -19.39 -25.20 -1.96
C VAL A 283 -19.64 -26.59 -1.39
N GLY A 284 -20.07 -26.66 -0.15
CA GLY A 284 -20.38 -27.89 0.55
C GLY A 284 -19.66 -28.01 1.90
N ALA A 285 -20.00 -29.02 2.66
CA ALA A 285 -19.34 -29.31 3.92
C ALA A 285 -17.95 -29.89 3.63
N LEU A 286 -16.92 -29.19 4.03
CA LEU A 286 -15.54 -29.68 4.13
C LEU A 286 -15.44 -30.55 5.40
N ASN A 287 -16.21 -31.61 5.50
CA ASN A 287 -15.94 -32.65 6.48
C ASN A 287 -15.08 -33.71 5.77
N PRO A 288 -13.79 -33.82 6.07
CA PRO A 288 -13.03 -34.99 5.65
C PRO A 288 -13.72 -36.21 6.22
N VAL A 289 -14.01 -37.18 5.39
CA VAL A 289 -14.64 -38.47 5.79
C VAL A 289 -13.84 -39.10 6.93
N GLU A 290 -12.53 -38.84 7.00
CA GLU A 290 -11.61 -39.26 8.05
C GLU A 290 -11.91 -38.71 9.44
N LEU A 291 -12.63 -37.58 9.56
CA LEU A 291 -12.99 -36.98 10.85
C LEU A 291 -14.40 -37.36 11.32
N SER A 292 -15.17 -38.09 10.50
CA SER A 292 -16.52 -38.55 10.88
C SER A 292 -16.52 -39.73 11.85
N ASP A 293 -15.38 -40.34 12.09
CA ASP A 293 -15.25 -41.58 12.87
C ASP A 293 -14.42 -41.44 14.17
N ILE A 294 -14.23 -40.18 14.63
CA ILE A 294 -13.65 -39.95 15.98
C ILE A 294 -14.79 -39.99 17.01
N ARG A 295 -15.33 -41.18 17.24
CA ARG A 295 -16.03 -41.50 18.47
C ARG A 295 -15.10 -42.39 19.30
N ALA A 296 -14.41 -41.79 20.24
CA ALA A 296 -13.82 -42.47 21.36
C ALA A 296 -14.85 -42.55 22.50
#